data_352edf54612e7b4c4154cb9bcb1d11f4
#
_entry.id   352edf54612e7b4c4154cb9bcb1d11f4
#
_cell.length_a   1.000
_cell.length_b   1.000
_cell.length_c   1.000
_cell.angle_alpha   90.00
_cell.angle_beta   90.00
_cell.angle_gamma   90.00
#
_symmetry.space_group_name_H-M   'P 1'
#
loop_
_entity.id
_entity.type
_entity.pdbx_description
1 polymer ?
#
loop_
_entity_poly.entity_id
_entity_poly.type
_entity_poly.pdbx_seq_one_letter_code
_entity_poly.pdbx_strand_id
1 'polypeptide(L)'
;MSSAAKFVHLRLHSEYSLLQGAMRLKSLPDLCVEENMPAVAVTDKNNLFCALEFSVSASSKGVQPIIGCQIDTQYSELKVGETLPKIAPLVLIAQSENGYQNLMKLNSCLYLEEDKRGLPRVDLLELEKYSDDLICLSGGPGGPIGSLIADGQIDEAINYAS
;
A
#
# COMPACT_ATOMS: atom_id res chain seq x y z
N MET A 1 -15.50 16.31 26.99
CA MET A 1 -14.93 16.95 25.77
C MET A 1 -14.08 15.90 25.11
N SER A 2 -14.51 15.36 24.00
CA SER A 2 -13.70 14.41 23.23
C SER A 2 -12.45 15.13 22.74
N SER A 3 -11.28 14.73 23.21
CA SER A 3 -10.01 15.18 22.64
C SER A 3 -10.01 14.69 21.19
N ALA A 4 -10.03 15.61 20.22
CA ALA A 4 -9.88 15.22 18.81
C ALA A 4 -8.58 14.42 18.67
N ALA A 5 -8.65 13.29 17.97
CA ALA A 5 -7.47 12.48 17.74
C ALA A 5 -6.42 13.30 17.01
N LYS A 6 -5.21 13.22 17.53
CA LYS A 6 -4.07 13.98 16.99
C LYS A 6 -3.35 13.24 15.87
N PHE A 7 -3.66 11.94 15.67
CA PHE A 7 -2.92 11.09 14.74
C PHE A 7 -3.76 9.92 14.22
N VAL A 8 -3.56 9.56 12.95
CA VAL A 8 -4.11 8.38 12.30
C VAL A 8 -2.96 7.70 11.55
N HIS A 9 -2.72 6.43 11.83
CA HIS A 9 -1.76 5.64 11.08
C HIS A 9 -2.31 5.33 9.68
N LEU A 10 -1.62 5.77 8.64
CA LEU A 10 -1.97 5.50 7.23
C LEU A 10 -1.14 4.37 6.61
N ARG A 11 -0.13 3.86 7.32
CA ARG A 11 0.68 2.73 6.89
C ARG A 11 0.95 1.81 8.08
N LEU A 12 0.34 0.63 8.06
CA LEU A 12 0.50 -0.39 9.07
C LEU A 12 0.48 -1.77 8.42
N HIS A 13 1.44 -2.61 8.80
CA HIS A 13 1.48 -4.02 8.41
C HIS A 13 0.98 -4.89 9.55
N SER A 14 -0.04 -5.71 9.25
CA SER A 14 -0.52 -6.74 10.15
C SER A 14 0.33 -8.02 10.06
N GLU A 15 -0.03 -9.03 10.85
CA GLU A 15 0.56 -10.38 10.77
C GLU A 15 0.43 -11.04 9.39
N TYR A 16 -0.45 -10.53 8.52
CA TYR A 16 -0.59 -11.00 7.13
C TYR A 16 0.52 -10.49 6.20
N SER A 17 1.32 -9.50 6.63
CA SER A 17 2.58 -9.13 5.99
C SER A 17 3.70 -10.03 6.52
N LEU A 18 3.80 -11.24 5.98
CA LEU A 18 4.72 -12.27 6.47
C LEU A 18 6.17 -11.74 6.55
N LEU A 19 6.84 -11.98 7.66
CA LEU A 19 8.20 -11.54 7.99
C LEU A 19 8.38 -10.02 8.15
N GLN A 20 7.33 -9.20 7.98
CA GLN A 20 7.41 -7.73 8.05
C GLN A 20 6.43 -7.14 9.07
N GLY A 21 5.27 -7.75 9.29
CA GLY A 21 4.24 -7.29 10.21
C GLY A 21 4.24 -8.08 11.52
N ALA A 22 4.23 -7.38 12.65
CA ALA A 22 4.10 -7.99 13.98
C ALA A 22 2.77 -7.62 14.67
N MET A 23 2.00 -6.69 14.09
CA MET A 23 0.74 -6.23 14.67
C MET A 23 -0.35 -7.28 14.48
N ARG A 24 -0.89 -7.77 15.60
CA ARG A 24 -2.02 -8.68 15.56
C ARG A 24 -3.31 -7.94 15.26
N LEU A 25 -4.00 -8.34 14.21
CA LEU A 25 -5.22 -7.71 13.76
C LEU A 25 -6.30 -7.64 14.85
N LYS A 26 -6.42 -8.70 15.64
CA LYS A 26 -7.40 -8.79 16.74
C LYS A 26 -7.22 -7.74 17.84
N SER A 27 -5.99 -7.30 18.08
CA SER A 27 -5.69 -6.31 19.13
C SER A 27 -5.67 -4.87 18.61
N LEU A 28 -5.57 -4.67 17.30
CA LEU A 28 -5.42 -3.34 16.71
C LEU A 28 -6.59 -2.40 17.02
N PRO A 29 -7.88 -2.80 16.91
CA PRO A 29 -8.99 -1.91 17.24
C PRO A 29 -9.02 -1.49 18.72
N ASP A 30 -8.66 -2.39 19.63
CA ASP A 30 -8.62 -2.06 21.07
C ASP A 30 -7.52 -1.04 21.36
N LEU A 31 -6.32 -1.20 20.77
CA LEU A 31 -5.25 -0.21 20.85
C LEU A 31 -5.68 1.16 20.29
N CYS A 32 -6.42 1.19 19.18
CA CYS A 32 -6.94 2.45 18.64
C CYS A 32 -7.91 3.14 19.61
N VAL A 33 -8.77 2.37 20.29
CA VAL A 33 -9.66 2.92 21.31
C VAL A 33 -8.88 3.44 22.51
N GLU A 34 -7.92 2.71 23.02
CA GLU A 34 -7.05 3.11 24.15
C GLU A 34 -6.29 4.39 23.86
N GLU A 35 -5.75 4.53 22.65
CA GLU A 35 -4.99 5.70 22.19
C GLU A 35 -5.86 6.83 21.62
N ASN A 36 -7.19 6.71 21.68
CA ASN A 36 -8.15 7.68 21.14
C ASN A 36 -7.94 7.97 19.65
N MET A 37 -7.57 6.97 18.86
CA MET A 37 -7.47 7.08 17.41
C MET A 37 -8.83 6.76 16.76
N PRO A 38 -9.43 7.69 15.99
CA PRO A 38 -10.75 7.48 15.39
C PRO A 38 -10.72 6.58 14.17
N ALA A 39 -9.53 6.40 13.57
CA ALA A 39 -9.33 5.65 12.35
C ALA A 39 -7.92 5.05 12.32
N VAL A 40 -7.75 3.99 11.54
CA VAL A 40 -6.43 3.39 11.25
C VAL A 40 -6.47 2.69 9.89
N ALA A 41 -5.40 2.81 9.12
CA ALA A 41 -5.23 2.05 7.90
C ALA A 41 -4.47 0.73 8.17
N VAL A 42 -4.87 -0.34 7.48
CA VAL A 42 -4.05 -1.54 7.31
C VAL A 42 -3.64 -1.62 5.84
N THR A 43 -2.32 -1.75 5.61
CA THR A 43 -1.69 -1.68 4.30
C THR A 43 -0.68 -2.82 4.16
N ASP A 44 -1.18 -4.06 4.24
CA ASP A 44 -0.35 -5.24 4.15
C ASP A 44 0.37 -5.34 2.80
N LYS A 45 1.53 -5.99 2.81
CA LYS A 45 2.37 -6.11 1.62
C LYS A 45 1.79 -7.10 0.62
N ASN A 46 1.47 -6.60 -0.57
CA ASN A 46 1.02 -7.38 -1.73
C ASN A 46 -0.19 -8.28 -1.45
N ASN A 47 -1.02 -7.94 -0.47
CA ASN A 47 -2.24 -8.69 -0.18
C ASN A 47 -3.30 -7.83 0.52
N LEU A 48 -4.56 -8.33 0.48
CA LEU A 48 -5.73 -7.76 1.13
C LEU A 48 -6.42 -8.77 2.06
N PHE A 49 -5.68 -9.76 2.57
CA PHE A 49 -6.25 -10.88 3.33
C PHE A 49 -6.99 -10.44 4.58
N CYS A 50 -6.51 -9.40 5.24
CA CYS A 50 -7.11 -8.87 6.47
C CYS A 50 -8.34 -7.98 6.24
N ALA A 51 -8.62 -7.52 5.00
CA ALA A 51 -9.54 -6.40 4.75
C ALA A 51 -10.93 -6.60 5.37
N LEU A 52 -11.54 -7.77 5.18
CA LEU A 52 -12.88 -8.06 5.72
C LEU A 52 -12.87 -8.18 7.25
N GLU A 53 -11.97 -9.00 7.81
CA GLU A 53 -11.88 -9.22 9.26
C GLU A 53 -11.58 -7.89 9.99
N PHE A 54 -10.64 -7.12 9.45
CA PHE A 54 -10.30 -5.80 9.98
C PHE A 54 -11.47 -4.83 9.94
N SER A 55 -12.17 -4.71 8.80
CA SER A 55 -13.31 -3.80 8.65
C SER A 55 -14.42 -4.10 9.67
N VAL A 56 -14.77 -5.37 9.84
CA VAL A 56 -15.79 -5.79 10.81
C VAL A 56 -15.34 -5.51 12.24
N SER A 57 -14.11 -5.88 12.59
CA SER A 57 -13.58 -5.74 13.94
C SER A 57 -13.44 -4.27 14.34
N ALA A 58 -12.84 -3.42 13.49
CA ALA A 58 -12.65 -2.00 13.78
C ALA A 58 -13.99 -1.26 13.89
N SER A 59 -14.91 -1.49 12.94
CA SER A 59 -16.24 -0.87 12.97
C SER A 59 -17.04 -1.24 14.22
N SER A 60 -16.93 -2.48 14.72
CA SER A 60 -17.60 -2.91 15.95
C SER A 60 -17.13 -2.18 17.20
N LYS A 61 -15.91 -1.61 17.16
CA LYS A 61 -15.30 -0.81 18.23
C LYS A 61 -15.45 0.71 18.03
N GLY A 62 -16.12 1.14 16.97
CA GLY A 62 -16.27 2.56 16.62
C GLY A 62 -15.02 3.19 16.02
N VAL A 63 -14.07 2.39 15.55
CA VAL A 63 -12.87 2.82 14.85
C VAL A 63 -13.12 2.73 13.34
N GLN A 64 -12.86 3.82 12.59
CA GLN A 64 -12.99 3.83 11.14
C GLN A 64 -11.87 2.99 10.49
N PRO A 65 -12.21 1.86 9.83
CA PRO A 65 -11.22 1.12 9.07
C PRO A 65 -10.89 1.85 7.77
N ILE A 66 -9.60 1.93 7.46
CA ILE A 66 -9.09 2.43 6.19
C ILE A 66 -8.38 1.26 5.51
N ILE A 67 -8.86 0.88 4.33
CA ILE A 67 -8.31 -0.25 3.59
C ILE A 67 -7.29 0.24 2.57
N GLY A 68 -6.11 -0.35 2.62
CA GLY A 68 -5.04 -0.10 1.67
C GLY A 68 -4.18 -1.34 1.44
N CYS A 69 -3.19 -1.20 0.60
CA CYS A 69 -2.20 -2.23 0.31
C CYS A 69 -0.86 -1.57 -0.01
N GLN A 70 0.22 -2.09 0.54
CA GLN A 70 1.55 -1.76 0.05
C GLN A 70 1.85 -2.68 -1.13
N ILE A 71 1.96 -2.10 -2.32
CA ILE A 71 2.19 -2.83 -3.58
C ILE A 71 3.61 -2.56 -4.06
N ASP A 72 4.32 -3.62 -4.40
CA ASP A 72 5.61 -3.52 -5.05
C ASP A 72 5.39 -3.12 -6.53
N THR A 73 5.98 -2.00 -6.95
CA THR A 73 5.83 -1.44 -8.30
C THR A 73 7.15 -1.42 -9.04
N GLN A 74 7.11 -1.75 -10.32
CA GLN A 74 8.25 -1.55 -11.21
C GLN A 74 8.31 -0.08 -11.60
N TYR A 75 9.43 0.60 -11.34
CA TYR A 75 9.62 2.02 -11.60
C TYR A 75 10.69 2.35 -12.63
N SER A 76 11.30 1.33 -13.25
CA SER A 76 12.23 1.52 -14.36
C SER A 76 12.07 0.41 -15.40
N GLU A 77 12.34 0.74 -16.64
CA GLU A 77 12.49 -0.27 -17.69
C GLU A 77 13.79 -1.06 -17.49
N LEU A 78 13.79 -2.32 -17.95
CA LEU A 78 14.99 -3.18 -17.97
C LEU A 78 16.02 -2.57 -18.92
N LYS A 79 17.19 -2.20 -18.40
CA LYS A 79 18.32 -1.75 -19.20
C LYS A 79 19.09 -2.97 -19.78
N VAL A 80 19.78 -2.75 -20.89
CA VAL A 80 20.61 -3.79 -21.52
C VAL A 80 21.63 -4.33 -20.52
N GLY A 81 21.57 -5.61 -20.21
CA GLY A 81 22.43 -6.28 -19.24
C GLY A 81 21.83 -6.46 -17.83
N GLU A 82 20.68 -5.85 -17.55
CA GLU A 82 19.93 -6.11 -16.31
C GLU A 82 19.05 -7.36 -16.46
N THR A 83 19.00 -8.18 -15.42
CA THR A 83 18.20 -9.42 -15.39
C THR A 83 16.87 -9.25 -14.70
N LEU A 84 16.72 -8.23 -13.85
CA LEU A 84 15.51 -7.94 -13.09
C LEU A 84 15.23 -6.43 -13.11
N PRO A 85 13.94 -6.03 -13.19
CA PRO A 85 13.55 -4.62 -13.10
C PRO A 85 13.77 -4.07 -11.70
N LYS A 86 13.93 -2.76 -11.59
CA LYS A 86 13.95 -2.05 -10.31
C LYS A 86 12.52 -2.00 -9.75
N ILE A 87 12.36 -2.46 -8.52
CA ILE A 87 11.06 -2.54 -7.83
C ILE A 87 11.15 -1.74 -6.53
N ALA A 88 10.11 -0.99 -6.22
CA ALA A 88 9.97 -0.27 -4.96
C ALA A 88 8.50 -0.24 -4.49
N PRO A 89 8.24 -0.12 -3.17
CA PRO A 89 6.89 -0.13 -2.63
C PRO A 89 6.20 1.22 -2.80
N LEU A 90 4.92 1.17 -3.21
CA LEU A 90 3.95 2.24 -3.03
C LEU A 90 2.87 1.80 -2.05
N VAL A 91 2.27 2.73 -1.33
CA VAL A 91 1.13 2.45 -0.45
C VAL A 91 -0.11 3.07 -1.09
N LEU A 92 -1.07 2.22 -1.43
CA LEU A 92 -2.33 2.59 -2.05
C LEU A 92 -3.46 2.45 -1.03
N ILE A 93 -4.30 3.48 -0.92
CA ILE A 93 -5.42 3.54 0.01
C ILE A 93 -6.70 3.78 -0.79
N ALA A 94 -7.71 2.94 -0.57
CA ALA A 94 -9.01 3.09 -1.20
C ALA A 94 -9.79 4.28 -0.60
N GLN A 95 -10.29 5.17 -1.46
CA GLN A 95 -11.14 6.30 -1.08
C GLN A 95 -12.64 5.95 -1.12
N SER A 96 -13.00 4.97 -1.94
CA SER A 96 -14.39 4.58 -2.21
C SER A 96 -14.49 3.07 -2.46
N GLU A 97 -15.71 2.58 -2.66
CA GLU A 97 -15.94 1.19 -3.09
C GLU A 97 -15.29 0.90 -4.45
N ASN A 98 -15.34 1.87 -5.40
CA ASN A 98 -14.65 1.74 -6.69
C ASN A 98 -13.14 1.66 -6.50
N GLY A 99 -12.55 2.50 -5.63
CA GLY A 99 -11.13 2.42 -5.26
C GLY A 99 -10.75 1.08 -4.67
N TYR A 100 -11.60 0.49 -3.80
CA TYR A 100 -11.36 -0.84 -3.27
C TYR A 100 -11.40 -1.93 -4.36
N GLN A 101 -12.33 -1.84 -5.32
CA GLN A 101 -12.37 -2.75 -6.47
C GLN A 101 -11.12 -2.62 -7.34
N ASN A 102 -10.63 -1.40 -7.57
CA ASN A 102 -9.38 -1.15 -8.30
C ASN A 102 -8.18 -1.70 -7.54
N LEU A 103 -8.12 -1.53 -6.22
CA LEU A 103 -7.08 -2.11 -5.39
C LEU A 103 -7.05 -3.64 -5.45
N MET A 104 -8.22 -4.30 -5.48
CA MET A 104 -8.31 -5.75 -5.69
C MET A 104 -7.79 -6.18 -7.06
N LYS A 105 -8.07 -5.40 -8.13
CA LYS A 105 -7.56 -5.68 -9.48
C LYS A 105 -6.04 -5.55 -9.52
N LEU A 106 -5.47 -4.46 -8.98
CA LEU A 106 -4.03 -4.28 -8.87
C LEU A 106 -3.37 -5.42 -8.08
N ASN A 107 -3.98 -5.83 -6.96
CA ASN A 107 -3.49 -6.97 -6.20
C ASN A 107 -3.55 -8.28 -6.98
N SER A 108 -4.53 -8.46 -7.86
CA SER A 108 -4.61 -9.62 -8.76
C SER A 108 -3.53 -9.58 -9.84
N CYS A 109 -3.22 -8.42 -10.41
CA CYS A 109 -2.15 -8.26 -11.40
C CYS A 109 -0.77 -8.70 -10.87
N LEU A 110 -0.53 -8.61 -9.54
CA LEU A 110 0.71 -9.10 -8.93
C LEU A 110 0.98 -10.58 -9.21
N TYR A 111 -0.07 -11.40 -9.34
CA TYR A 111 0.04 -12.85 -9.30
C TYR A 111 -0.51 -13.57 -10.55
N LEU A 112 -1.36 -12.92 -11.34
CA LEU A 112 -2.06 -13.58 -12.45
C LEU A 112 -1.40 -13.39 -13.81
N GLU A 113 -0.44 -12.51 -13.96
CA GLU A 113 0.24 -12.30 -15.23
C GLU A 113 1.43 -13.25 -15.39
N GLU A 114 1.38 -14.02 -16.48
CA GLU A 114 2.33 -15.10 -16.76
C GLU A 114 3.78 -14.63 -17.05
N ASP A 115 3.97 -13.39 -17.52
CA ASP A 115 5.28 -12.88 -17.96
C ASP A 115 6.12 -12.21 -16.86
N LYS A 116 5.61 -12.11 -15.63
CA LYS A 116 6.33 -11.47 -14.51
C LYS A 116 7.36 -12.43 -13.89
N ARG A 117 8.48 -12.63 -14.59
CA ARG A 117 9.62 -13.35 -14.02
C ARG A 117 10.17 -12.62 -12.80
N GLY A 118 10.30 -13.31 -11.67
CA GLY A 118 10.85 -12.78 -10.43
C GLY A 118 9.80 -12.45 -9.38
N LEU A 119 9.96 -11.32 -8.67
CA LEU A 119 9.07 -10.93 -7.59
C LEU A 119 7.74 -10.37 -8.10
N PRO A 120 6.62 -10.64 -7.39
CA PRO A 120 5.32 -10.04 -7.69
C PRO A 120 5.43 -8.51 -7.71
N ARG A 121 4.93 -7.89 -8.78
CA ARG A 121 4.97 -6.44 -8.96
C ARG A 121 3.88 -5.97 -9.92
N VAL A 122 3.53 -4.72 -9.81
CA VAL A 122 2.66 -3.99 -10.75
C VAL A 122 3.54 -3.07 -11.59
N ASP A 123 3.28 -2.94 -12.88
CA ASP A 123 3.91 -1.94 -13.72
C ASP A 123 3.14 -0.60 -13.71
N LEU A 124 3.70 0.43 -14.34
CA LEU A 124 3.08 1.75 -14.38
C LEU A 124 1.77 1.78 -15.18
N LEU A 125 1.66 1.01 -16.25
CA LEU A 125 0.45 0.96 -17.07
C LEU A 125 -0.72 0.33 -16.32
N GLU A 126 -0.44 -0.72 -15.55
CA GLU A 126 -1.43 -1.34 -14.66
C GLU A 126 -1.85 -0.40 -13.55
N LEU A 127 -0.88 0.31 -12.95
CA LEU A 127 -1.13 1.29 -11.89
C LEU A 127 -2.00 2.43 -12.42
N GLU A 128 -1.68 3.01 -13.58
CA GLU A 128 -2.46 4.06 -14.23
C GLU A 128 -3.89 3.59 -14.53
N LYS A 129 -4.03 2.39 -15.10
CA LYS A 129 -5.33 1.80 -15.48
C LYS A 129 -6.30 1.66 -14.31
N TYR A 130 -5.80 1.42 -13.11
CA TYR A 130 -6.59 1.17 -11.91
C TYR A 130 -6.35 2.19 -10.79
N SER A 131 -5.92 3.41 -11.13
CA SER A 131 -5.60 4.48 -10.17
C SER A 131 -6.81 5.23 -9.62
N ASP A 132 -7.96 5.17 -10.31
CA ASP A 132 -9.16 5.91 -9.93
C ASP A 132 -9.59 5.58 -8.49
N ASP A 133 -9.94 6.63 -7.73
CA ASP A 133 -10.37 6.53 -6.33
C ASP A 133 -9.33 5.89 -5.38
N LEU A 134 -8.05 5.99 -5.73
CA LEU A 134 -6.93 5.60 -4.86
C LEU A 134 -6.11 6.81 -4.42
N ILE A 135 -5.71 6.83 -3.17
CA ILE A 135 -4.65 7.71 -2.66
C ILE A 135 -3.34 6.92 -2.70
N CYS A 136 -2.32 7.49 -3.33
CA CYS A 136 -0.98 6.92 -3.38
C CYS A 136 -0.05 7.67 -2.42
N LEU A 137 0.60 6.95 -1.51
CA LEU A 137 1.72 7.44 -0.73
C LEU A 137 3.02 6.96 -1.39
N SER A 138 3.95 7.88 -1.62
CA SER A 138 5.17 7.68 -2.42
C SER A 138 6.19 6.66 -1.87
N GLY A 139 5.91 6.04 -0.72
CA GLY A 139 6.81 5.05 -0.11
C GLY A 139 8.01 5.65 0.64
N GLY A 140 8.15 6.99 0.65
CA GLY A 140 9.27 7.69 1.29
C GLY A 140 10.63 7.40 0.63
N PRO A 141 11.73 7.37 1.40
CA PRO A 141 13.07 7.12 0.84
C PRO A 141 13.23 5.77 0.13
N GLY A 142 12.45 4.77 0.53
CA GLY A 142 12.47 3.43 -0.07
C GLY A 142 11.47 3.25 -1.21
N GLY A 143 10.65 4.25 -1.51
CA GLY A 143 9.72 4.24 -2.64
C GLY A 143 10.42 4.57 -3.96
N PRO A 144 9.68 4.51 -5.09
CA PRO A 144 10.23 4.78 -6.43
C PRO A 144 10.93 6.13 -6.52
N ILE A 145 10.23 7.20 -6.12
CA ILE A 145 10.75 8.58 -6.18
C ILE A 145 11.99 8.74 -5.29
N GLY A 146 11.94 8.24 -4.05
CA GLY A 146 13.07 8.32 -3.13
C GLY A 146 14.30 7.57 -3.64
N SER A 147 14.10 6.40 -4.25
CA SER A 147 15.17 5.59 -4.85
C SER A 147 15.80 6.29 -6.04
N LEU A 148 15.01 6.90 -6.94
CA LEU A 148 15.51 7.67 -8.08
C LEU A 148 16.33 8.89 -7.63
N ILE A 149 15.85 9.61 -6.60
CA ILE A 149 16.60 10.74 -6.03
C ILE A 149 17.94 10.27 -5.43
N ALA A 150 17.93 9.17 -4.68
CA ALA A 150 19.14 8.61 -4.08
C ALA A 150 20.18 8.17 -5.14
N ASP A 151 19.70 7.68 -6.29
CA ASP A 151 20.51 7.31 -7.45
C ASP A 151 20.95 8.54 -8.30
N GLY A 152 20.58 9.76 -7.92
CA GLY A 152 20.89 11.00 -8.65
C GLY A 152 20.07 11.23 -9.93
N GLN A 153 19.02 10.45 -10.14
CA GLN A 153 18.13 10.48 -11.31
C GLN A 153 16.95 11.44 -11.09
N ILE A 154 17.24 12.73 -10.90
CA ILE A 154 16.26 13.74 -10.51
C ILE A 154 15.17 13.93 -11.58
N ASP A 155 15.54 13.99 -12.86
CA ASP A 155 14.59 14.19 -13.96
C ASP A 155 13.61 13.00 -14.08
N GLU A 156 14.12 11.78 -13.89
CA GLU A 156 13.30 10.56 -13.86
C GLU A 156 12.37 10.54 -12.64
N ALA A 157 12.85 11.04 -11.48
CA ALA A 157 12.00 11.17 -10.29
C ALA A 157 10.85 12.16 -10.50
N ILE A 158 11.11 13.29 -11.18
CA ILE A 158 10.08 14.28 -11.53
C ILE A 158 9.07 13.68 -12.51
N ASN A 159 9.54 13.01 -13.55
CA ASN A 159 8.66 12.35 -14.54
C ASN A 159 7.80 11.25 -13.90
N TYR A 160 8.34 10.50 -12.94
CA TYR A 160 7.58 9.48 -12.23
C TYR A 160 6.51 10.07 -11.30
N ALA A 161 6.73 11.28 -10.78
CA ALA A 161 5.82 11.94 -9.86
C ALA A 161 4.69 12.72 -10.56
N SER A 162 4.78 12.91 -11.89
CA SER A 162 3.82 13.68 -12.73
C SER A 162 2.67 12.82 -13.21
#